data_bbbfc41f0360a4cfec74fc3b1b55874b
#
_entry.id   bbbfc41f0360a4cfec74fc3b1b55874b
#
_cell.length_a   1.000
_cell.length_b   1.000
_cell.length_c   1.000
_cell.angle_alpha   90.00
_cell.angle_beta   90.00
_cell.angle_gamma   90.00
#
_symmetry.space_group_name_H-M   'P 1'
#
loop_
_entity.id
_entity.type
_entity.pdbx_description
1 polymer ?
#
loop_
_entity_poly.entity_id
_entity_poly.type
_entity_poly.pdbx_seq_one_letter_code
_entity_poly.pdbx_strand_id
1 'polypeptide(L)'
;LFILWYNKLVNVSVYCGHKEGRLSRPSFPQHFPIKEENGLETKRDFIWKMGGQQGQGVESCGEILGKVLAQEGYSLFSQRLFASRIKGGHTTIALRIATKEIATIGEHVDCLVALDQETIDIHGKEVPEGGVIIADDAFHPKFEAHTGRMFLALPITELAKKYGSMQMKNIAALGMSAGVLGFPEEPFYGFIADRFAKKGDEIISKN
;
A
#
# COMPACT_ATOMS: atom_id res chain seq x y z
N LEU A 1 -4.11 -15.10 -8.36
CA LEU A 1 -2.90 -14.32 -8.71
C LEU A 1 -2.16 -13.89 -7.44
N PHE A 2 -2.86 -13.42 -6.43
CA PHE A 2 -2.33 -12.96 -5.14
C PHE A 2 -1.63 -14.09 -4.36
N ILE A 3 -2.24 -15.28 -4.28
CA ILE A 3 -1.66 -16.47 -3.62
C ILE A 3 -0.41 -16.96 -4.37
N LEU A 4 -0.40 -16.94 -5.69
CA LEU A 4 0.77 -17.28 -6.52
C LEU A 4 1.88 -16.24 -6.36
N TRP A 5 1.51 -14.98 -6.11
CA TRP A 5 2.45 -13.90 -5.89
C TRP A 5 3.01 -13.89 -4.47
N TYR A 6 2.18 -14.12 -3.46
CA TYR A 6 2.60 -14.31 -2.06
C TYR A 6 3.63 -15.44 -1.92
N ASN A 7 3.49 -16.51 -2.70
CA ASN A 7 4.47 -17.59 -2.75
C ASN A 7 5.74 -17.23 -3.55
N LYS A 8 5.71 -16.20 -4.41
CA LYS A 8 6.87 -15.66 -5.13
C LYS A 8 7.63 -14.57 -4.36
N LEU A 9 7.09 -14.05 -3.27
CA LEU A 9 7.77 -13.12 -2.34
C LEU A 9 9.08 -13.67 -1.76
N VAL A 10 9.39 -14.95 -1.97
CA VAL A 10 10.66 -15.59 -1.58
C VAL A 10 11.90 -14.93 -2.21
N ASN A 11 11.73 -14.09 -3.24
CA ASN A 11 12.82 -13.37 -3.92
C ASN A 11 12.79 -11.85 -3.73
N VAL A 12 11.99 -11.33 -2.78
CA VAL A 12 11.94 -9.89 -2.49
C VAL A 12 13.13 -9.50 -1.61
N SER A 13 13.85 -8.46 -2.01
CA SER A 13 14.88 -7.85 -1.17
C SER A 13 14.20 -7.17 0.01
N VAL A 14 14.34 -7.76 1.18
CA VAL A 14 13.86 -7.18 2.44
C VAL A 14 15.04 -6.61 3.18
N TYR A 15 15.00 -5.33 3.44
CA TYR A 15 16.02 -4.64 4.24
C TYR A 15 15.47 -4.45 5.65
N CYS A 16 15.96 -5.24 6.58
CA CYS A 16 15.69 -5.08 8.00
C CYS A 16 17.01 -4.86 8.73
N GLY A 17 17.33 -3.61 9.09
CA GLY A 17 18.62 -3.26 9.68
C GLY A 17 19.79 -3.53 8.71
N HIS A 18 21.03 -3.63 9.22
CA HIS A 18 22.25 -3.77 8.42
C HIS A 18 22.45 -5.10 7.68
N LYS A 19 21.44 -5.95 7.48
CA LYS A 19 21.59 -7.24 6.80
C LYS A 19 20.60 -7.39 5.65
N GLU A 20 21.15 -7.57 4.44
CA GLU A 20 20.40 -8.23 3.36
C GLU A 20 20.12 -9.67 3.79
N GLY A 21 18.86 -10.03 3.88
CA GLY A 21 18.44 -11.37 4.22
C GLY A 21 17.36 -11.87 3.28
N ARG A 22 17.55 -13.06 2.69
CA ARG A 22 16.42 -13.83 2.15
C ARG A 22 15.61 -14.31 3.34
N LEU A 23 14.41 -13.76 3.52
CA LEU A 23 13.50 -14.27 4.52
C LEU A 23 12.77 -15.51 3.99
N SER A 24 12.93 -16.62 4.70
CA SER A 24 11.97 -17.70 4.67
C SER A 24 10.69 -17.23 5.39
N ARG A 25 9.76 -16.60 4.71
CA ARG A 25 8.56 -15.87 5.16
C ARG A 25 8.91 -14.66 6.04
N PRO A 26 8.61 -13.42 5.60
CA PRO A 26 8.69 -12.28 6.48
C PRO A 26 7.73 -12.52 7.65
N SER A 27 8.25 -12.54 8.87
CA SER A 27 7.43 -12.38 10.07
C SER A 27 7.00 -10.91 10.07
N PHE A 28 5.84 -10.65 9.44
CA PHE A 28 5.23 -9.32 9.52
C PHE A 28 4.99 -8.97 10.99
N PRO A 29 5.12 -7.68 11.35
CA PRO A 29 4.76 -7.24 12.69
C PRO A 29 3.36 -7.77 13.01
N GLN A 30 3.22 -8.46 14.15
CA GLN A 30 1.96 -9.08 14.60
C GLN A 30 0.83 -8.06 14.82
N HIS A 31 1.07 -6.79 14.48
CA HIS A 31 0.14 -5.67 14.63
C HIS A 31 -0.67 -5.36 13.37
N PHE A 32 -0.36 -5.98 12.23
CA PHE A 32 -1.24 -5.86 11.06
C PHE A 32 -2.37 -6.89 11.18
N PRO A 33 -3.59 -6.43 11.27
CA PRO A 33 -4.70 -7.23 11.76
C PRO A 33 -5.30 -8.10 10.67
N ILE A 34 -4.96 -9.37 10.67
CA ILE A 34 -5.75 -10.41 10.00
C ILE A 34 -6.93 -10.76 10.93
N LYS A 35 -8.12 -10.98 10.39
CA LYS A 35 -9.25 -11.55 11.15
C LYS A 35 -8.76 -12.82 11.85
N GLU A 36 -8.60 -12.78 13.18
CA GLU A 36 -8.47 -13.99 13.95
C GLU A 36 -9.86 -14.59 14.15
N GLU A 37 -10.02 -15.86 13.81
CA GLU A 37 -11.25 -16.64 13.94
C GLU A 37 -11.69 -16.86 15.40
N ASN A 38 -11.01 -16.31 16.40
CA ASN A 38 -11.19 -16.61 17.82
C ASN A 38 -11.75 -15.47 18.69
N GLY A 39 -12.56 -14.58 18.12
CA GLY A 39 -13.48 -13.76 18.94
C GLY A 39 -12.86 -12.69 19.85
N LEU A 40 -11.56 -12.42 19.83
CA LEU A 40 -10.95 -11.26 20.45
C LEU A 40 -11.01 -10.09 19.48
N GLU A 41 -11.79 -9.05 19.80
CA GLU A 41 -11.78 -7.77 19.07
C GLU A 41 -10.38 -7.17 19.12
N THR A 42 -9.57 -7.46 18.12
CA THR A 42 -8.30 -6.76 17.92
C THR A 42 -8.61 -5.33 17.52
N LYS A 43 -8.25 -4.40 18.39
CA LYS A 43 -8.41 -2.97 18.18
C LYS A 43 -7.53 -2.55 17.01
N ARG A 44 -8.16 -2.32 15.86
CA ARG A 44 -7.47 -1.92 14.63
C ARG A 44 -7.48 -0.41 14.54
N ASP A 45 -6.32 0.20 14.43
CA ASP A 45 -6.15 1.62 14.21
C ASP A 45 -4.77 1.81 13.59
N PHE A 46 -4.70 2.09 12.30
CA PHE A 46 -3.45 2.27 11.58
C PHE A 46 -3.60 3.25 10.43
N ILE A 47 -2.48 3.81 9.97
CA ILE A 47 -2.44 4.81 8.91
C ILE A 47 -1.66 4.26 7.72
N TRP A 48 -2.37 4.13 6.60
CA TRP A 48 -1.81 3.87 5.29
C TRP A 48 -1.65 5.18 4.52
N LYS A 49 -0.48 5.41 3.93
CA LYS A 49 -0.19 6.58 3.10
C LYS A 49 0.42 6.14 1.78
N MET A 50 -0.03 6.72 0.68
CA MET A 50 0.56 6.55 -0.65
C MET A 50 1.00 7.89 -1.20
N GLY A 51 2.19 7.93 -1.80
CA GLY A 51 2.73 9.12 -2.43
C GLY A 51 3.32 8.86 -3.80
N GLY A 52 3.37 9.92 -4.61
CA GLY A 52 3.91 9.90 -5.96
C GLY A 52 3.68 11.23 -6.67
N GLN A 53 3.93 11.29 -7.97
CA GLN A 53 3.69 12.47 -8.78
C GLN A 53 2.20 12.61 -9.13
N GLN A 54 1.76 13.85 -9.23
CA GLN A 54 0.41 14.17 -9.69
C GLN A 54 0.13 13.52 -11.06
N GLY A 55 -1.02 12.84 -11.18
CA GLY A 55 -1.39 12.09 -12.39
C GLY A 55 -1.02 10.60 -12.35
N GLN A 56 -0.24 10.12 -11.39
CA GLN A 56 0.05 8.70 -11.21
C GLN A 56 -1.09 7.89 -10.57
N GLY A 57 -2.24 8.51 -10.30
CA GLY A 57 -3.42 7.82 -9.77
C GLY A 57 -3.39 7.53 -8.27
N VAL A 58 -2.53 8.22 -7.51
CA VAL A 58 -2.41 8.09 -6.05
C VAL A 58 -3.77 8.27 -5.36
N GLU A 59 -4.54 9.30 -5.75
CA GLU A 59 -5.88 9.54 -5.21
C GLU A 59 -6.85 8.39 -5.47
N SER A 60 -6.83 7.86 -6.71
CA SER A 60 -7.71 6.76 -7.09
C SER A 60 -7.46 5.52 -6.22
N CYS A 61 -6.20 5.25 -5.85
CA CYS A 61 -5.86 4.16 -4.94
C CYS A 61 -6.43 4.36 -3.55
N GLY A 62 -6.29 5.56 -2.99
CA GLY A 62 -6.89 5.87 -1.70
C GLY A 62 -8.42 5.80 -1.72
N GLU A 63 -9.06 6.22 -2.82
CA GLU A 63 -10.51 6.07 -2.98
C GLU A 63 -10.95 4.61 -3.04
N ILE A 64 -10.23 3.77 -3.78
CA ILE A 64 -10.51 2.33 -3.88
C ILE A 64 -10.36 1.69 -2.50
N LEU A 65 -9.20 1.88 -1.86
CA LEU A 65 -8.93 1.32 -0.54
C LEU A 65 -9.98 1.77 0.48
N GLY A 66 -10.26 3.08 0.51
CA GLY A 66 -11.24 3.64 1.43
C GLY A 66 -12.64 3.08 1.23
N LYS A 67 -13.12 2.94 -0.01
CA LYS A 67 -14.44 2.40 -0.29
C LYS A 67 -14.55 0.92 0.05
N VAL A 68 -13.53 0.14 -0.30
CA VAL A 68 -13.49 -1.29 0.05
C VAL A 68 -13.55 -1.47 1.56
N LEU A 69 -12.71 -0.75 2.30
CA LEU A 69 -12.67 -0.90 3.77
C LEU A 69 -13.91 -0.33 4.48
N ALA A 70 -14.54 0.71 3.91
CA ALA A 70 -15.82 1.21 4.42
C ALA A 70 -16.94 0.17 4.28
N GLN A 71 -16.98 -0.58 3.17
CA GLN A 71 -17.92 -1.68 2.96
C GLN A 71 -17.69 -2.84 3.94
N GLU A 72 -16.44 -3.05 4.36
CA GLU A 72 -16.04 -4.02 5.39
C GLU A 72 -16.31 -3.51 6.84
N GLY A 73 -16.90 -2.33 7.00
CA GLY A 73 -17.32 -1.78 8.30
C GLY A 73 -16.24 -1.02 9.06
N TYR A 74 -15.13 -0.65 8.42
CA TYR A 74 -14.11 0.21 9.06
C TYR A 74 -14.53 1.68 9.08
N SER A 75 -14.19 2.37 10.16
CA SER A 75 -14.18 3.83 10.22
C SER A 75 -12.95 4.37 9.53
N LEU A 76 -13.13 5.40 8.71
CA LEU A 76 -12.07 5.95 7.87
C LEU A 76 -11.96 7.46 8.03
N PHE A 77 -10.73 7.95 8.09
CA PHE A 77 -10.43 9.37 7.95
C PHE A 77 -9.37 9.55 6.87
N SER A 78 -9.64 10.40 5.87
CA SER A 78 -8.73 10.61 4.75
C SER A 78 -8.15 12.03 4.73
N GLN A 79 -6.87 12.13 4.38
CA GLN A 79 -6.18 13.39 4.14
C GLN A 79 -5.48 13.35 2.79
N ARG A 80 -5.64 14.40 2.00
CA ARG A 80 -4.97 14.57 0.71
C ARG A 80 -4.06 15.79 0.76
N LEU A 81 -2.86 15.65 0.24
CA LEU A 81 -1.90 16.74 0.12
C LEU A 81 -1.44 16.86 -1.33
N PHE A 82 -1.42 18.08 -1.81
CA PHE A 82 -0.97 18.43 -3.16
C PHE A 82 0.12 19.46 -3.07
N ALA A 83 1.27 19.21 -3.69
CA ALA A 83 2.24 20.28 -3.88
C ALA A 83 1.70 21.29 -4.86
N SER A 84 1.84 22.57 -4.53
CA SER A 84 1.43 23.68 -5.38
C SER A 84 2.38 23.86 -6.57
N ARG A 85 2.34 22.92 -7.53
CA ARG A 85 3.07 22.99 -8.80
C ARG A 85 2.09 22.85 -9.96
N ILE A 86 2.33 23.58 -11.04
CA ILE A 86 1.43 23.64 -12.21
C ILE A 86 1.37 22.28 -12.93
N LYS A 87 2.43 21.45 -12.87
CA LYS A 87 2.47 20.07 -13.37
C LYS A 87 3.47 19.23 -12.58
N GLY A 88 3.14 17.96 -12.34
CA GLY A 88 4.08 16.96 -11.79
C GLY A 88 4.50 17.19 -10.36
N GLY A 89 3.71 17.94 -9.56
CA GLY A 89 3.97 18.10 -8.14
C GLY A 89 3.76 16.82 -7.35
N HIS A 90 4.43 16.71 -6.22
CA HIS A 90 4.23 15.63 -5.27
C HIS A 90 2.80 15.63 -4.73
N THR A 91 2.17 14.47 -4.68
CA THR A 91 0.83 14.29 -4.13
C THR A 91 0.79 13.08 -3.22
N THR A 92 0.04 13.18 -2.13
CA THR A 92 -0.19 12.06 -1.24
C THR A 92 -1.64 11.93 -0.85
N ILE A 93 -2.04 10.71 -0.57
CA ILE A 93 -3.27 10.40 0.13
C ILE A 93 -2.92 9.55 1.36
N ALA A 94 -3.45 9.92 2.51
CA ALA A 94 -3.37 9.14 3.73
C ALA A 94 -4.76 8.71 4.17
N LEU A 95 -4.88 7.48 4.63
CA LEU A 95 -6.09 6.90 5.20
C LEU A 95 -5.77 6.38 6.60
N ARG A 96 -6.42 6.91 7.61
CA ARG A 96 -6.50 6.26 8.92
C ARG A 96 -7.67 5.31 8.89
N ILE A 97 -7.44 4.08 9.32
CA ILE A 97 -8.36 2.95 9.21
C ILE A 97 -8.51 2.37 10.60
N ALA A 98 -9.73 2.37 11.15
CA ALA A 98 -9.96 1.92 12.51
C ALA A 98 -11.27 1.13 12.64
N THR A 99 -11.34 0.26 13.66
CA THR A 99 -12.58 -0.43 14.06
C THR A 99 -13.48 0.43 14.94
N LYS A 100 -13.00 1.58 15.40
CA LYS A 100 -13.74 2.56 16.19
C LYS A 100 -13.86 3.87 15.43
N GLU A 101 -14.84 4.68 15.79
CA GLU A 101 -15.01 6.01 15.22
C GLU A 101 -13.75 6.87 15.44
N ILE A 102 -13.31 7.55 14.39
CA ILE A 102 -12.12 8.40 14.36
C ILE A 102 -12.46 9.75 13.73
N ALA A 103 -11.81 10.81 14.23
CA ALA A 103 -12.03 12.20 13.78
C ALA A 103 -10.75 12.90 13.28
N THR A 104 -9.60 12.23 13.31
CA THR A 104 -8.30 12.81 12.92
C THR A 104 -7.46 11.82 12.13
N ILE A 105 -6.47 12.31 11.36
CA ILE A 105 -5.57 11.44 10.62
C ILE A 105 -4.52 10.76 11.51
N GLY A 106 -4.14 11.37 12.65
CA GLY A 106 -3.05 10.91 13.50
C GLY A 106 -1.68 11.45 13.09
N GLU A 107 -0.62 11.03 13.78
CA GLU A 107 0.74 11.58 13.65
C GLU A 107 1.73 10.66 12.93
N HIS A 108 1.48 9.35 12.93
CA HIS A 108 2.40 8.35 12.39
C HIS A 108 1.83 7.69 11.15
N VAL A 109 2.71 7.17 10.29
CA VAL A 109 2.33 6.39 9.10
C VAL A 109 2.81 4.96 9.29
N ASP A 110 1.89 4.02 9.47
CA ASP A 110 2.25 2.62 9.70
C ASP A 110 2.68 1.91 8.40
N CYS A 111 2.08 2.30 7.28
CA CYS A 111 2.42 1.80 5.96
C CYS A 111 2.55 2.94 4.95
N LEU A 112 3.76 3.18 4.46
CA LEU A 112 4.04 4.13 3.38
C LEU A 112 4.24 3.38 2.06
N VAL A 113 3.49 3.75 1.03
CA VAL A 113 3.64 3.25 -0.34
C VAL A 113 4.24 4.35 -1.20
N ALA A 114 5.46 4.16 -1.68
CA ALA A 114 6.21 5.15 -2.44
C ALA A 114 6.31 4.76 -3.92
N LEU A 115 5.75 5.59 -4.80
CA LEU A 115 5.87 5.43 -6.26
C LEU A 115 7.11 6.10 -6.83
N ASP A 116 7.80 6.94 -6.04
CA ASP A 116 9.03 7.65 -6.37
C ASP A 116 9.89 7.94 -5.14
N GLN A 117 11.12 8.40 -5.38
CA GLN A 117 12.07 8.72 -4.32
C GLN A 117 11.62 9.94 -3.49
N GLU A 118 10.99 10.95 -4.10
CA GLU A 118 10.50 12.15 -3.41
C GLU A 118 9.53 11.77 -2.27
N THR A 119 8.70 10.75 -2.47
CA THR A 119 7.80 10.22 -1.43
C THR A 119 8.58 9.69 -0.22
N ILE A 120 9.66 8.95 -0.46
CA ILE A 120 10.51 8.41 0.62
C ILE A 120 11.21 9.54 1.36
N ASP A 121 11.78 10.49 0.62
CA ASP A 121 12.57 11.60 1.19
C ASP A 121 11.70 12.50 2.09
N ILE A 122 10.45 12.74 1.69
CA ILE A 122 9.52 13.60 2.44
C ILE A 122 8.87 12.85 3.61
N HIS A 123 8.35 11.64 3.36
CA HIS A 123 7.45 10.93 4.27
C HIS A 123 8.08 9.73 4.98
N GLY A 124 9.26 9.27 4.56
CA GLY A 124 9.91 8.10 5.17
C GLY A 124 10.14 8.25 6.68
N LYS A 125 10.40 9.47 7.15
CA LYS A 125 10.59 9.78 8.58
C LYS A 125 9.30 9.71 9.42
N GLU A 126 8.13 9.77 8.78
CA GLU A 126 6.85 9.67 9.45
C GLU A 126 6.51 8.22 9.84
N VAL A 127 7.24 7.24 9.27
CA VAL A 127 7.06 5.81 9.56
C VAL A 127 7.83 5.46 10.83
N PRO A 128 7.17 5.01 11.91
CA PRO A 128 7.82 4.65 13.18
C PRO A 128 8.52 3.30 13.10
N GLU A 129 9.20 2.90 14.18
CA GLU A 129 9.62 1.51 14.38
C GLU A 129 8.43 0.56 14.31
N GLY A 130 8.61 -0.57 13.64
CA GLY A 130 7.52 -1.52 13.36
C GLY A 130 6.66 -1.17 12.16
N GLY A 131 6.80 0.02 11.59
CA GLY A 131 6.12 0.40 10.36
C GLY A 131 6.82 -0.13 9.11
N VAL A 132 6.13 -0.07 7.96
CA VAL A 132 6.60 -0.58 6.68
C VAL A 132 6.62 0.51 5.61
N ILE A 133 7.70 0.52 4.81
CA ILE A 133 7.82 1.32 3.59
C ILE A 133 7.85 0.34 2.41
N ILE A 134 6.91 0.50 1.49
CA ILE A 134 6.82 -0.25 0.25
C ILE A 134 7.21 0.70 -0.88
N ALA A 135 8.20 0.32 -1.68
CA ALA A 135 8.67 1.12 -2.80
C ALA A 135 8.77 0.29 -4.08
N ASP A 136 8.62 0.95 -5.22
CA ASP A 136 8.86 0.30 -6.52
C ASP A 136 10.37 0.15 -6.75
N ASP A 137 10.84 -1.05 -7.00
CA ASP A 137 12.26 -1.34 -7.25
C ASP A 137 12.79 -0.68 -8.53
N ALA A 138 11.92 -0.36 -9.47
CA ALA A 138 12.26 0.22 -10.77
C ALA A 138 12.96 1.60 -10.68
N PHE A 139 12.76 2.35 -9.61
CA PHE A 139 13.48 3.62 -9.41
C PHE A 139 14.71 3.49 -8.50
N HIS A 140 15.12 2.26 -8.14
CA HIS A 140 16.25 1.97 -7.25
C HIS A 140 16.19 2.78 -5.95
N PRO A 141 15.17 2.55 -5.11
CA PRO A 141 14.87 3.37 -3.96
C PRO A 141 16.03 3.41 -2.98
N LYS A 142 16.35 4.62 -2.52
CA LYS A 142 17.35 4.86 -1.46
C LYS A 142 16.62 5.15 -0.17
N PHE A 143 16.93 4.40 0.85
CA PHE A 143 16.41 4.59 2.18
C PHE A 143 17.49 4.28 3.21
N GLU A 144 17.70 5.18 4.15
CA GLU A 144 18.56 4.89 5.29
C GLU A 144 17.83 3.94 6.23
N ALA A 145 18.35 2.71 6.33
CA ALA A 145 17.80 1.69 7.20
C ALA A 145 17.93 2.13 8.66
N HIS A 146 16.86 2.67 9.22
CA HIS A 146 16.75 2.85 10.67
C HIS A 146 16.34 1.53 11.30
N THR A 147 16.93 1.22 12.45
CA THR A 147 16.60 0.03 13.23
C THR A 147 15.09 -0.04 13.49
N GLY A 148 14.47 -1.17 13.19
CA GLY A 148 13.07 -1.43 13.51
C GLY A 148 12.03 -1.09 12.44
N ARG A 149 12.40 -0.48 11.31
CA ARG A 149 11.51 -0.27 10.15
C ARG A 149 11.70 -1.36 9.11
N MET A 150 10.62 -1.79 8.49
CA MET A 150 10.67 -2.71 7.36
C MET A 150 10.68 -1.92 6.05
N PHE A 151 11.62 -2.23 5.16
CA PHE A 151 11.69 -1.65 3.82
C PHE A 151 11.54 -2.75 2.77
N LEU A 152 10.54 -2.62 1.89
CA LEU A 152 10.22 -3.57 0.85
C LEU A 152 10.35 -2.91 -0.52
N ALA A 153 11.39 -3.26 -1.27
CA ALA A 153 11.49 -2.90 -2.68
C ALA A 153 10.78 -3.98 -3.51
N LEU A 154 9.66 -3.64 -4.14
CA LEU A 154 8.78 -4.57 -4.86
C LEU A 154 8.75 -4.27 -6.36
N PRO A 155 8.62 -5.27 -7.24
CA PRO A 155 8.62 -5.11 -8.70
C PRO A 155 7.28 -4.56 -9.23
N ILE A 156 6.85 -3.40 -8.72
CA ILE A 156 5.55 -2.79 -9.01
C ILE A 156 5.44 -2.46 -10.50
N THR A 157 6.44 -1.80 -11.05
CA THR A 157 6.50 -1.45 -12.47
C THR A 157 6.55 -2.69 -13.37
N GLU A 158 7.30 -3.72 -13.00
CA GLU A 158 7.38 -4.96 -13.78
C GLU A 158 6.03 -5.67 -13.84
N LEU A 159 5.34 -5.77 -12.71
CA LEU A 159 4.00 -6.36 -12.64
C LEU A 159 2.98 -5.57 -13.46
N ALA A 160 2.99 -4.25 -13.35
CA ALA A 160 2.10 -3.40 -14.15
C ALA A 160 2.30 -3.64 -15.66
N LYS A 161 3.54 -3.72 -16.14
CA LYS A 161 3.86 -4.03 -17.52
C LYS A 161 3.44 -5.44 -17.94
N LYS A 162 3.65 -6.42 -17.07
CA LYS A 162 3.37 -7.83 -17.37
C LYS A 162 1.87 -8.11 -17.53
N TYR A 163 1.03 -7.51 -16.70
CA TYR A 163 -0.40 -7.80 -16.64
C TYR A 163 -1.30 -6.73 -17.27
N GLY A 164 -0.75 -5.60 -17.68
CA GLY A 164 -1.56 -4.54 -18.26
C GLY A 164 -0.72 -3.48 -18.96
N SER A 165 -0.56 -2.36 -18.30
CA SER A 165 0.20 -1.22 -18.81
C SER A 165 0.82 -0.44 -17.66
N MET A 166 1.75 0.47 -17.98
CA MET A 166 2.32 1.40 -16.99
C MET A 166 1.27 2.22 -16.24
N GLN A 167 0.09 2.42 -16.84
CA GLN A 167 -1.02 3.14 -16.21
C GLN A 167 -1.63 2.36 -15.04
N MET A 168 -1.35 1.05 -14.94
CA MET A 168 -1.84 0.19 -13.86
C MET A 168 -0.85 0.07 -12.70
N LYS A 169 0.26 0.79 -12.75
CA LYS A 169 1.29 0.80 -11.70
C LYS A 169 0.70 1.11 -10.32
N ASN A 170 -0.20 2.07 -10.25
CA ASN A 170 -0.87 2.45 -9.01
C ASN A 170 -1.75 1.34 -8.44
N ILE A 171 -2.50 0.62 -9.30
CA ILE A 171 -3.33 -0.51 -8.87
C ILE A 171 -2.45 -1.68 -8.40
N ALA A 172 -1.35 -1.94 -9.09
CA ALA A 172 -0.36 -2.93 -8.65
C ALA A 172 0.21 -2.58 -7.27
N ALA A 173 0.59 -1.31 -7.05
CA ALA A 173 1.07 -0.83 -5.77
C ALA A 173 0.01 -0.95 -4.66
N LEU A 174 -1.26 -0.63 -4.96
CA LEU A 174 -2.37 -0.81 -4.04
C LEU A 174 -2.55 -2.28 -3.66
N GLY A 175 -2.61 -3.18 -4.66
CA GLY A 175 -2.76 -4.61 -4.42
C GLY A 175 -1.62 -5.19 -3.59
N MET A 176 -0.37 -4.79 -3.89
CA MET A 176 0.79 -5.20 -3.09
C MET A 176 0.72 -4.71 -1.65
N SER A 177 0.34 -3.45 -1.43
CA SER A 177 0.19 -2.91 -0.08
C SER A 177 -0.94 -3.59 0.69
N ALA A 178 -2.06 -3.87 0.03
CA ALA A 178 -3.17 -4.62 0.63
C ALA A 178 -2.74 -6.03 1.07
N GLY A 179 -1.93 -6.71 0.24
CA GLY A 179 -1.37 -8.01 0.58
C GLY A 179 -0.37 -7.98 1.72
N VAL A 180 0.53 -7.01 1.72
CA VAL A 180 1.47 -6.80 2.84
C VAL A 180 0.70 -6.55 4.14
N LEU A 181 -0.42 -5.83 4.07
CA LEU A 181 -1.28 -5.54 5.22
C LEU A 181 -2.23 -6.69 5.58
N GLY A 182 -2.24 -7.78 4.81
CA GLY A 182 -3.09 -8.94 5.08
C GLY A 182 -4.59 -8.70 4.83
N PHE A 183 -4.95 -7.72 3.98
CA PHE A 183 -6.34 -7.55 3.60
C PHE A 183 -6.81 -8.69 2.69
N PRO A 184 -8.05 -9.16 2.86
CA PRO A 184 -8.64 -10.14 1.94
C PRO A 184 -8.79 -9.53 0.53
N GLU A 185 -8.59 -10.35 -0.49
CA GLU A 185 -8.62 -9.88 -1.88
C GLU A 185 -10.04 -9.73 -2.46
N GLU A 186 -10.98 -10.54 -1.96
CA GLU A 186 -12.34 -10.62 -2.50
C GLU A 186 -13.08 -9.28 -2.57
N PRO A 187 -13.06 -8.42 -1.53
CA PRO A 187 -13.70 -7.11 -1.59
C PRO A 187 -13.12 -6.19 -2.67
N PHE A 188 -11.80 -6.32 -2.94
CA PHE A 188 -11.15 -5.54 -3.99
C PHE A 188 -11.59 -5.97 -5.38
N TYR A 189 -11.75 -7.27 -5.63
CA TYR A 189 -12.25 -7.78 -6.92
C TYR A 189 -13.65 -7.28 -7.21
N GLY A 190 -14.56 -7.36 -6.26
CA GLY A 190 -15.93 -6.86 -6.43
C GLY A 190 -15.93 -5.37 -6.80
N PHE A 191 -15.18 -4.57 -6.08
CA PHE A 191 -15.12 -3.13 -6.32
C PHE A 191 -14.49 -2.78 -7.69
N ILE A 192 -13.40 -3.47 -8.07
CA ILE A 192 -12.73 -3.27 -9.36
C ILE A 192 -13.66 -3.70 -10.49
N ALA A 193 -14.34 -4.83 -10.38
CA ALA A 193 -15.29 -5.30 -11.37
C ALA A 193 -16.40 -4.27 -11.60
N ASP A 194 -17.02 -3.75 -10.55
CA ASP A 194 -18.08 -2.75 -10.64
C ASP A 194 -17.57 -1.42 -11.26
N ARG A 195 -16.40 -0.96 -10.86
CA ARG A 195 -15.82 0.30 -11.35
C ARG A 195 -15.46 0.23 -12.83
N PHE A 196 -15.02 -0.91 -13.29
CA PHE A 196 -14.58 -1.13 -14.68
C PHE A 196 -15.60 -1.85 -15.55
N ALA A 197 -16.78 -2.22 -15.03
CA ALA A 197 -17.83 -2.91 -15.76
C ALA A 197 -18.19 -2.26 -17.11
N LYS A 198 -18.18 -0.92 -17.17
CA LYS A 198 -18.44 -0.15 -18.40
C LYS A 198 -17.29 -0.17 -19.41
N LYS A 199 -16.09 -0.63 -19.02
CA LYS A 199 -14.88 -0.62 -19.87
C LYS A 199 -14.59 -2.00 -20.50
N GLY A 200 -15.40 -3.01 -20.23
CA GLY A 200 -15.31 -4.36 -20.77
C GLY A 200 -14.48 -5.33 -19.92
N ASP A 201 -14.77 -6.61 -20.08
CA ASP A 201 -14.21 -7.70 -19.25
C ASP A 201 -12.69 -7.83 -19.36
N GLU A 202 -12.10 -7.45 -20.51
CA GLU A 202 -10.65 -7.47 -20.70
C GLU A 202 -9.92 -6.50 -19.77
N ILE A 203 -10.52 -5.34 -19.47
CA ILE A 203 -9.95 -4.36 -18.55
C ILE A 203 -10.10 -4.82 -17.10
N ILE A 204 -11.23 -5.44 -16.77
CA ILE A 204 -11.47 -6.00 -15.43
C ILE A 204 -10.45 -7.09 -15.12
N SER A 205 -10.18 -8.00 -16.06
CA SER A 205 -9.25 -9.11 -15.88
C SER A 205 -7.79 -8.68 -15.74
N LYS A 206 -7.44 -7.48 -16.22
CA LYS A 206 -6.08 -6.91 -16.12
C LYS A 206 -5.84 -6.11 -14.83
N ASN A 207 -6.88 -5.63 -14.17
CA ASN A 207 -6.80 -4.88 -12.92
C ASN A 207 -6.96 -5.81 -11.72
#